data_59444b0f35b118c5c4b87eef49d1dcbe
#
_entry.id   59444b0f35b118c5c4b87eef49d1dcbe
#
_cell.length_a   1.000
_cell.length_b   1.000
_cell.length_c   1.000
_cell.angle_alpha   90.00
_cell.angle_beta   90.00
_cell.angle_gamma   90.00
#
_symmetry.space_group_name_H-M   'P 1'
#
loop_
_entity.id
_entity.type
_entity.pdbx_description
1 polymer ?
#
loop_
_entity_poly.entity_id
_entity_poly.type
_entity_poly.pdbx_seq_one_letter_code
_entity_poly.pdbx_strand_id
1 'polypeptide(L)'
;MESAVSGYITFEMNGRDLACSLEDVREVVRATGIEPLPGTRAPVSGMIELRNDPLPVIDLRSDAYPGEEGDVLVLNPADDGSYGVAVDRVIAVVSGDDLVPDDGQPPGGLPPYVTQLLRRPDDQSPVMLVALRVLAGLETSTA
;
A
#
# COMPACT_ATOMS: atom_id res chain seq x y z
N MET A 1 11.98 -20.73 -13.31
CA MET A 1 12.38 -20.24 -12.14
C MET A 1 11.50 -19.17 -11.63
N GLU A 2 11.11 -19.34 -10.50
CA GLU A 2 10.23 -18.36 -9.97
C GLU A 2 10.99 -17.11 -9.65
N SER A 3 10.32 -16.01 -9.77
CA SER A 3 10.89 -14.77 -9.37
C SER A 3 10.51 -14.57 -7.93
N ALA A 4 11.42 -14.83 -7.07
CA ALA A 4 11.18 -14.58 -5.68
C ALA A 4 10.98 -13.09 -5.47
N VAL A 5 10.05 -12.73 -4.63
CA VAL A 5 9.89 -11.35 -4.22
C VAL A 5 11.09 -10.99 -3.36
N SER A 6 11.76 -9.88 -3.68
CA SER A 6 12.94 -9.48 -2.93
C SER A 6 12.59 -9.08 -1.50
N GLY A 7 11.38 -8.57 -1.29
CA GLY A 7 10.95 -8.21 0.04
C GLY A 7 9.56 -7.65 0.02
N TYR A 8 9.12 -7.30 1.21
CA TYR A 8 7.79 -6.72 1.40
C TYR A 8 7.90 -5.50 2.29
N ILE A 9 6.94 -4.60 2.12
CA ILE A 9 6.73 -3.53 3.08
C ILE A 9 5.45 -3.87 3.81
N THR A 10 5.53 -3.98 5.14
CA THR A 10 4.34 -4.20 5.94
C THR A 10 3.85 -2.88 6.48
N PHE A 11 2.55 -2.72 6.49
CA PHE A 11 1.94 -1.46 6.93
C PHE A 11 0.60 -1.76 7.57
N GLU A 12 0.14 -0.81 8.34
CA GLU A 12 -1.12 -0.94 9.07
C GLU A 12 -2.17 -0.05 8.45
N MET A 13 -3.35 -0.61 8.27
CA MET A 13 -4.52 0.10 7.79
C MET A 13 -5.72 -0.35 8.58
N ASN A 14 -6.34 0.59 9.30
CA ASN A 14 -7.57 0.30 10.03
C ASN A 14 -7.40 -0.86 11.01
N GLY A 15 -6.23 -0.91 11.65
CA GLY A 15 -5.93 -1.94 12.63
C GLY A 15 -5.53 -3.29 12.07
N ARG A 16 -5.35 -3.38 10.78
CA ARG A 16 -4.96 -4.64 10.14
C ARG A 16 -3.59 -4.51 9.52
N ASP A 17 -2.84 -5.60 9.54
CA ASP A 17 -1.52 -5.66 8.94
C ASP A 17 -1.64 -6.13 7.51
N LEU A 18 -1.12 -5.31 6.61
CA LEU A 18 -1.09 -5.60 5.19
C LEU A 18 0.36 -5.58 4.74
N ALA A 19 0.59 -6.12 3.56
CA ALA A 19 1.91 -6.08 2.95
C ALA A 19 1.78 -5.77 1.47
N CYS A 20 2.80 -5.14 0.92
CA CYS A 20 2.91 -4.98 -0.51
C CYS A 20 4.32 -5.38 -0.92
N SER A 21 4.50 -5.62 -2.22
CA SER A 21 5.81 -5.96 -2.73
C SER A 21 6.72 -4.75 -2.64
N LEU A 22 7.93 -4.96 -2.16
CA LEU A 22 8.92 -3.90 -2.10
C LEU A 22 9.18 -3.30 -3.47
N GLU A 23 9.02 -4.09 -4.52
CA GLU A 23 9.27 -3.63 -5.87
C GLU A 23 8.25 -2.61 -6.37
N ASP A 24 7.10 -2.53 -5.71
CA ASP A 24 6.06 -1.59 -6.12
C ASP A 24 6.28 -0.19 -5.56
N VAL A 25 7.18 -0.06 -4.60
CA VAL A 25 7.34 1.18 -3.85
C VAL A 25 8.74 1.73 -4.09
N ARG A 26 8.79 3.00 -4.45
CA ARG A 26 10.04 3.68 -4.66
C ARG A 26 10.64 4.21 -3.36
N GLU A 27 9.79 4.72 -2.50
CA GLU A 27 10.23 5.24 -1.21
C GLU A 27 9.04 5.44 -0.30
N VAL A 28 9.32 5.62 0.98
CA VAL A 28 8.31 5.91 1.98
C VAL A 28 8.65 7.28 2.56
N VAL A 29 7.65 8.16 2.62
CA VAL A 29 7.86 9.47 3.20
C VAL A 29 6.78 9.73 4.24
N ARG A 30 7.10 10.63 5.16
CA ARG A 30 6.16 11.06 6.16
C ARG A 30 5.37 12.23 5.61
N ALA A 31 4.07 12.20 5.81
CA ALA A 31 3.22 13.32 5.41
C ALA A 31 2.57 13.91 6.65
N THR A 32 2.69 15.21 6.80
CA THR A 32 2.07 15.92 7.92
C THR A 32 0.69 16.43 7.57
N GLY A 33 0.28 16.27 6.34
CA GLY A 33 -1.04 16.65 5.89
C GLY A 33 -1.12 16.50 4.40
N ILE A 34 -2.30 16.11 3.94
CA ILE A 34 -2.55 15.98 2.52
C ILE A 34 -3.46 17.13 2.16
N GLU A 35 -3.01 17.97 1.23
CA GLU A 35 -3.78 19.13 0.83
C GLU A 35 -4.77 18.74 -0.26
N PRO A 36 -6.05 18.95 -0.03
CA PRO A 36 -7.01 18.69 -1.10
C PRO A 36 -6.80 19.68 -2.24
N LEU A 37 -6.95 19.17 -3.45
CA LEU A 37 -6.84 20.02 -4.64
C LEU A 37 -8.19 20.17 -5.29
N PRO A 38 -8.57 21.39 -5.68
CA PRO A 38 -9.81 21.57 -6.42
C PRO A 38 -9.76 20.79 -7.72
N GLY A 39 -10.84 20.13 -8.04
CA GLY A 39 -10.93 19.42 -9.31
C GLY A 39 -10.30 18.06 -9.36
N THR A 40 -9.69 17.59 -8.27
CA THR A 40 -9.21 16.22 -8.27
C THR A 40 -10.38 15.25 -8.26
N ARG A 41 -10.18 14.13 -8.89
CA ARG A 41 -11.20 13.09 -8.97
C ARG A 41 -10.72 11.87 -8.22
N ALA A 42 -11.68 11.15 -7.66
CA ALA A 42 -11.36 9.87 -7.09
C ALA A 42 -10.60 9.04 -8.12
N PRO A 43 -9.60 8.25 -7.72
CA PRO A 43 -9.27 7.96 -6.32
C PRO A 43 -8.34 8.97 -5.64
N VAL A 44 -7.90 10.00 -6.35
CA VAL A 44 -6.94 10.96 -5.77
C VAL A 44 -7.65 11.80 -4.71
N SER A 45 -7.08 11.83 -3.52
CA SER A 45 -7.64 12.58 -2.40
C SER A 45 -7.05 13.97 -2.26
N GLY A 46 -5.83 14.16 -2.72
CA GLY A 46 -5.15 15.44 -2.60
C GLY A 46 -3.72 15.29 -3.03
N MET A 47 -2.84 16.11 -2.46
CA MET A 47 -1.42 16.04 -2.82
C MET A 47 -0.55 16.35 -1.62
N ILE A 48 0.70 15.91 -1.71
CA ILE A 48 1.77 16.40 -0.86
C ILE A 48 2.86 16.96 -1.76
N GLU A 49 3.74 17.73 -1.18
CA GLU A 49 4.88 18.24 -1.91
C GLU A 49 6.09 17.36 -1.60
N LEU A 50 6.65 16.77 -2.62
CA LEU A 50 7.79 15.88 -2.46
C LEU A 50 8.95 16.49 -3.24
N ARG A 51 9.95 16.96 -2.50
CA ARG A 51 11.13 17.57 -3.10
C ARG A 51 10.76 18.65 -4.13
N ASN A 52 9.83 19.51 -3.74
CA ASN A 52 9.33 20.63 -4.53
C ASN A 52 8.46 20.25 -5.71
N ASP A 53 8.10 18.98 -5.83
CA ASP A 53 7.18 18.54 -6.86
C ASP A 53 5.88 18.06 -6.23
N PRO A 54 4.74 18.38 -6.80
CA PRO A 54 3.48 17.86 -6.28
C PRO A 54 3.36 16.38 -6.56
N LEU A 55 2.91 15.66 -5.57
CA LEU A 55 2.65 14.22 -5.69
C LEU A 55 1.19 13.97 -5.36
N PRO A 56 0.40 13.50 -6.33
CA PRO A 56 -0.98 13.14 -6.03
C PRO A 56 -1.01 11.97 -5.06
N VAL A 57 -1.91 12.03 -4.10
CA VAL A 57 -1.99 11.03 -3.03
C VAL A 57 -3.40 10.47 -2.97
N ILE A 58 -3.47 9.15 -2.87
CA ILE A 58 -4.69 8.44 -2.57
C ILE A 58 -4.64 8.11 -1.08
N ASP A 59 -5.54 8.70 -0.32
CA ASP A 59 -5.54 8.52 1.12
C ASP A 59 -6.46 7.36 1.48
N LEU A 60 -5.88 6.27 1.95
CA LEU A 60 -6.64 5.09 2.32
C LEU A 60 -6.97 5.07 3.81
N ARG A 61 -6.50 6.06 4.55
CA ARG A 61 -6.74 6.09 5.99
C ARG A 61 -8.20 6.36 6.30
N SER A 62 -8.58 5.97 7.50
CA SER A 62 -9.92 6.25 7.99
C SER A 62 -10.19 7.75 8.02
N ASP A 63 -11.43 8.14 7.77
CA ASP A 63 -11.83 9.54 7.85
C ASP A 63 -11.69 10.13 9.24
N ALA A 64 -11.47 9.29 10.24
CA ALA A 64 -11.42 9.78 11.60
C ALA A 64 -10.24 10.71 11.86
N TYR A 65 -9.24 10.71 10.99
CA TYR A 65 -8.01 11.46 11.26
C TYR A 65 -7.56 12.28 10.07
N PRO A 66 -8.40 13.14 9.54
CA PRO A 66 -7.94 13.98 8.43
C PRO A 66 -6.86 14.94 8.94
N GLY A 67 -5.79 15.05 8.19
CA GLY A 67 -4.71 15.97 8.52
C GLY A 67 -3.71 15.45 9.53
N GLU A 68 -3.92 14.28 10.11
CA GLU A 68 -2.92 13.71 11.01
C GLU A 68 -1.75 13.15 10.22
N GLU A 69 -0.63 13.04 10.89
CA GLU A 69 0.56 12.47 10.27
C GLU A 69 0.33 11.02 9.90
N GLY A 70 0.89 10.63 8.79
CA GLY A 70 0.85 9.26 8.34
C GLY A 70 2.03 9.00 7.46
N ASP A 71 2.09 7.81 6.94
CA ASP A 71 3.16 7.43 6.03
C ASP A 71 2.59 7.33 4.63
N VAL A 72 3.37 7.79 3.66
CA VAL A 72 2.98 7.72 2.27
C VAL A 72 3.93 6.77 1.55
N LEU A 73 3.35 5.76 0.94
CA LEU A 73 4.09 4.86 0.07
C LEU A 73 4.14 5.49 -1.31
N VAL A 74 5.32 5.90 -1.75
CA VAL A 74 5.46 6.52 -3.06
C VAL A 74 5.67 5.38 -4.04
N LEU A 75 4.71 5.21 -4.94
CA LEU A 75 4.75 4.12 -5.89
C LEU A 75 5.76 4.39 -6.98
N ASN A 76 6.31 3.32 -7.54
CA ASN A 76 7.14 3.46 -8.72
C ASN A 76 6.31 4.06 -9.84
N PRO A 77 6.92 4.93 -10.65
CA PRO A 77 6.16 5.57 -11.72
C PRO A 77 5.65 4.56 -12.74
N ALA A 78 4.49 4.84 -13.28
CA ALA A 78 3.91 4.07 -14.36
C ALA A 78 3.55 5.06 -15.46
N ASP A 79 2.89 4.56 -16.50
CA ASP A 79 2.56 5.40 -17.65
C ASP A 79 1.71 6.61 -17.26
N ASP A 80 0.90 6.45 -16.22
CA ASP A 80 0.02 7.53 -15.77
C ASP A 80 0.69 8.43 -14.72
N GLY A 81 1.99 8.25 -14.48
CA GLY A 81 2.73 9.12 -13.57
C GLY A 81 3.02 8.47 -12.24
N SER A 82 3.42 9.30 -11.30
CA SER A 82 3.74 8.88 -9.94
C SER A 82 2.60 9.23 -9.00
N TYR A 83 2.39 8.36 -8.02
CA TYR A 83 1.34 8.53 -7.02
C TYR A 83 1.86 8.12 -5.66
N GLY A 84 1.27 8.67 -4.63
CA GLY A 84 1.49 8.20 -3.28
C GLY A 84 0.22 7.58 -2.72
N VAL A 85 0.39 6.65 -1.80
CA VAL A 85 -0.72 6.01 -1.11
C VAL A 85 -0.51 6.23 0.38
N ALA A 86 -1.42 6.94 1.01
CA ALA A 86 -1.30 7.24 2.44
C ALA A 86 -1.92 6.11 3.24
N VAL A 87 -1.17 5.63 4.21
CA VAL A 87 -1.58 4.54 5.09
C VAL A 87 -1.43 5.01 6.54
N ASP A 88 -1.98 4.25 7.47
CA ASP A 88 -1.90 4.65 8.87
C ASP A 88 -0.45 4.69 9.33
N ARG A 89 0.31 3.65 9.05
CA ARG A 89 1.75 3.68 9.28
C ARG A 89 2.42 2.49 8.61
N VAL A 90 3.66 2.71 8.23
CA VAL A 90 4.52 1.65 7.74
C VAL A 90 5.17 0.99 8.95
N ILE A 91 5.14 -0.34 8.98
CA ILE A 91 5.66 -1.09 10.12
C ILE A 91 7.11 -1.47 9.87
N ALA A 92 7.40 -2.10 8.74
CA ALA A 92 8.74 -2.63 8.51
C ALA A 92 8.94 -2.94 7.04
N VAL A 93 10.22 -3.00 6.66
CA VAL A 93 10.63 -3.59 5.39
C VAL A 93 11.24 -4.93 5.73
N VAL A 94 10.71 -5.98 5.16
CA VAL A 94 11.14 -7.34 5.50
C VAL A 94 11.58 -8.07 4.25
N SER A 95 12.44 -9.06 4.47
CA SER A 95 12.93 -9.90 3.40
C SER A 95 11.82 -10.78 2.86
N GLY A 96 11.96 -11.21 1.62
CA GLY A 96 11.00 -12.12 1.02
C GLY A 96 10.85 -13.44 1.76
N ASP A 97 11.84 -13.81 2.59
CA ASP A 97 11.76 -15.02 3.38
C ASP A 97 11.07 -14.83 4.72
N ASP A 98 10.79 -13.59 5.09
CA ASP A 98 10.20 -13.30 6.40
C ASP A 98 8.70 -13.48 6.44
N LEU A 99 8.08 -13.63 5.30
CA LEU A 99 6.64 -13.93 5.21
C LEU A 99 6.49 -15.14 4.34
N VAL A 100 5.66 -16.08 4.78
CA VAL A 100 5.53 -17.36 4.13
C VAL A 100 4.15 -17.44 3.50
N PRO A 101 4.05 -17.81 2.22
CA PRO A 101 2.73 -17.97 1.62
C PRO A 101 1.91 -19.03 2.36
N ASP A 102 0.64 -18.71 2.55
CA ASP A 102 -0.31 -19.66 3.10
C ASP A 102 -0.71 -20.59 1.97
N ASP A 103 -0.56 -21.89 2.18
CA ASP A 103 -0.88 -22.89 1.16
C ASP A 103 -2.37 -22.99 0.90
N GLY A 104 -3.18 -22.58 1.83
CA GLY A 104 -4.62 -22.60 1.65
C GLY A 104 -5.07 -21.55 0.67
N GLN A 105 -6.27 -21.74 0.15
CA GLN A 105 -6.86 -20.70 -0.67
C GLN A 105 -7.43 -19.62 0.21
N PRO A 106 -7.35 -18.37 -0.23
CA PRO A 106 -7.99 -17.31 0.56
C PRO A 106 -9.48 -17.57 0.68
N PRO A 107 -10.07 -17.19 1.82
CA PRO A 107 -11.53 -17.30 1.95
C PRO A 107 -12.22 -16.50 0.86
N GLY A 108 -13.36 -16.98 0.44
CA GLY A 108 -14.17 -16.24 -0.50
C GLY A 108 -14.59 -14.90 0.09
N GLY A 109 -14.80 -13.94 -0.77
CA GLY A 109 -15.24 -12.63 -0.34
C GLY A 109 -14.14 -11.65 -0.02
N LEU A 110 -12.88 -12.02 -0.23
CA LEU A 110 -11.81 -11.04 -0.08
C LEU A 110 -11.85 -10.04 -1.23
N PRO A 111 -11.47 -8.80 -0.94
CA PRO A 111 -11.43 -7.79 -2.01
C PRO A 111 -10.45 -8.18 -3.11
N PRO A 112 -10.70 -7.71 -4.34
CA PRO A 112 -9.83 -8.08 -5.45
C PRO A 112 -8.40 -7.58 -5.33
N TYR A 113 -8.13 -6.61 -4.47
CA TYR A 113 -6.75 -6.16 -4.30
C TYR A 113 -5.92 -7.11 -3.44
N VAL A 114 -6.53 -8.06 -2.75
CA VAL A 114 -5.78 -9.06 -1.98
C VAL A 114 -5.34 -10.16 -2.92
N THR A 115 -4.04 -10.29 -3.09
CA THR A 115 -3.51 -11.26 -4.06
C THR A 115 -3.08 -12.56 -3.41
N GLN A 116 -2.78 -12.54 -2.13
CA GLN A 116 -2.31 -13.73 -1.46
C GLN A 116 -2.38 -13.54 0.05
N LEU A 117 -2.56 -14.62 0.77
CA LEU A 117 -2.38 -14.62 2.22
C LEU A 117 -0.98 -15.07 2.54
N LEU A 118 -0.34 -14.34 3.42
CA LEU A 118 0.99 -14.67 3.93
C LEU A 118 0.87 -14.89 5.43
N ARG A 119 1.88 -15.54 5.99
CA ARG A 119 1.94 -15.73 7.43
C ARG A 119 3.31 -15.41 7.94
N ARG A 120 3.37 -14.82 9.12
CA ARG A 120 4.63 -14.64 9.81
C ARG A 120 5.08 -15.99 10.34
N PRO A 121 6.34 -16.37 10.12
CA PRO A 121 6.79 -17.68 10.59
C PRO A 121 6.84 -17.80 12.11
N ASP A 122 6.97 -16.69 12.82
CA ASP A 122 7.10 -16.74 14.28
C ASP A 122 5.82 -17.16 14.96
N ASP A 123 4.73 -16.46 14.65
CA ASP A 123 3.48 -16.67 15.38
C ASP A 123 2.33 -17.06 14.47
N GLN A 124 2.62 -17.31 13.20
CA GLN A 124 1.61 -17.72 12.22
C GLN A 124 0.51 -16.69 12.00
N SER A 125 0.75 -15.45 12.40
CA SER A 125 -0.27 -14.42 12.20
C SER A 125 -0.41 -14.11 10.71
N PRO A 126 -1.64 -13.85 10.26
CA PRO A 126 -1.87 -13.62 8.83
C PRO A 126 -1.52 -12.19 8.44
N VAL A 127 -0.99 -12.05 7.23
CA VAL A 127 -0.75 -10.76 6.61
C VAL A 127 -1.27 -10.86 5.19
N MET A 128 -2.11 -9.93 4.79
CA MET A 128 -2.65 -9.95 3.43
C MET A 128 -1.73 -9.20 2.49
N LEU A 129 -1.30 -9.88 1.44
CA LEU A 129 -0.51 -9.24 0.39
C LEU A 129 -1.45 -8.54 -0.56
N VAL A 130 -1.23 -7.26 -0.79
CA VAL A 130 -2.14 -6.46 -1.60
C VAL A 130 -1.41 -5.90 -2.81
N ALA A 131 -2.16 -5.76 -3.89
CA ALA A 131 -1.70 -5.04 -5.07
C ALA A 131 -2.02 -3.57 -4.84
N LEU A 132 -1.00 -2.75 -4.60
CA LEU A 132 -1.22 -1.36 -4.20
C LEU A 132 -2.00 -0.57 -5.23
N ARG A 133 -1.72 -0.77 -6.51
CA ARG A 133 -2.42 0.01 -7.53
C ARG A 133 -3.89 -0.36 -7.61
N VAL A 134 -4.22 -1.62 -7.34
CA VAL A 134 -5.62 -2.03 -7.29
C VAL A 134 -6.27 -1.49 -6.03
N LEU A 135 -5.59 -1.60 -4.90
CA LEU A 135 -6.10 -1.08 -3.63
C LEU A 135 -6.38 0.41 -3.71
N ALA A 136 -5.50 1.14 -4.39
CA ALA A 136 -5.63 2.59 -4.52
C ALA A 136 -6.61 3.01 -5.61
N GLY A 137 -7.18 2.07 -6.34
CA GLY A 137 -8.12 2.40 -7.40
C GLY A 137 -7.48 2.87 -8.69
N LEU A 138 -6.16 2.67 -8.84
CA LEU A 138 -5.45 3.11 -10.04
C LEU A 138 -5.49 2.06 -11.15
N GLU A 139 -5.77 0.81 -10.79
CA GLU A 139 -5.90 -0.29 -11.75
C GLU A 139 -7.05 -1.17 -11.32
N THR A 140 -7.62 -1.85 -12.28
CA THR A 140 -8.62 -2.86 -11.97
C THR A 140 -7.96 -4.22 -11.88
N SER A 141 -8.52 -5.07 -11.03
CA SER A 141 -8.04 -6.43 -10.93
C SER A 141 -8.37 -7.18 -12.23
N THR A 142 -7.43 -8.00 -12.66
CA THR A 142 -7.63 -8.80 -13.85
C THR A 142 -7.88 -10.25 -13.53
N ALA A 143 -8.35 -10.51 -12.37
CA ALA A 143 -8.56 -11.89 -11.92
C ALA A 143 -9.40 -12.72 -12.86
#